data_b9190c084b74b9497c159822b8f2d9ef
#
_entry.id   b9190c084b74b9497c159822b8f2d9ef
#
_cell.length_a   1.000
_cell.length_b   1.000
_cell.length_c   1.000
_cell.angle_alpha   90.00
_cell.angle_beta   90.00
_cell.angle_gamma   90.00
#
_symmetry.space_group_name_H-M   'P 1'
#
loop_
_entity.id
_entity.type
_entity.pdbx_description
1 polymer ?
#
loop_
_entity_poly.entity_id
_entity_poly.type
_entity_poly.pdbx_seq_one_letter_code
_entity_poly.pdbx_strand_id
1 'polypeptide(L)'
;MSPSASPAPDAFLEDRHLALAERARSFGEYRLRATAHDEAHPEERTRQIVGQLGAGGLLGAAIAPPHGSMDLRSLVVVREQLAYFSSLADTAFAMQGLGSYAVSSAGTDAQKNRWLSAVAAGDVLAAFAVTEPEAGSDLGAVRTRARPDGPLWRLRGIKTFISNAGIAGMYTVLARSGEEAEHRGLSMFLVDAEAPGIVVKRLEPMAPHPLGEVRFEDTPALLLGEAGGGYKLALSTLDTFRPSVGAAACGLATRALDEAVRWSQARRQFGRMLAEFQATQMALADMHVDLQAARLLVRRAAWLKDRGEERIAAEGAAAKLFATEAAQRIVDRAVQIHGGQGVMRGSTVERLYREVRALRIYEGTSEIQKLVIARQILKESK
;
A
#
# COMPACT_ATOMS: atom_id res chain seq x y z
N MET A 1 9.65 12.30 -35.71
CA MET A 1 9.79 11.56 -34.44
C MET A 1 10.53 10.26 -34.77
N SER A 2 11.77 10.13 -34.35
CA SER A 2 12.54 8.88 -34.51
C SER A 2 11.90 7.78 -33.68
N PRO A 3 11.88 6.51 -34.13
CA PRO A 3 11.37 5.42 -33.32
C PRO A 3 12.19 5.35 -32.04
N SER A 4 11.51 5.45 -30.90
CA SER A 4 12.13 5.30 -29.59
C SER A 4 12.84 3.95 -29.58
N ALA A 5 14.15 3.96 -29.32
CA ALA A 5 14.88 2.74 -29.00
C ALA A 5 14.09 1.99 -27.93
N SER A 6 13.88 0.69 -28.13
CA SER A 6 13.28 -0.17 -27.11
C SER A 6 14.02 0.10 -25.79
N PRO A 7 13.31 0.36 -24.69
CA PRO A 7 13.97 0.58 -23.41
C PRO A 7 14.89 -0.62 -23.14
N ALA A 8 16.11 -0.33 -22.64
CA ALA A 8 17.03 -1.38 -22.22
C ALA A 8 16.28 -2.36 -21.30
N PRO A 9 16.54 -3.69 -21.42
CA PRO A 9 15.86 -4.67 -20.59
C PRO A 9 16.03 -4.31 -19.12
N ASP A 10 14.94 -4.32 -18.36
CA ASP A 10 14.99 -4.06 -16.93
C ASP A 10 15.65 -5.24 -16.24
N ALA A 11 16.74 -4.99 -15.50
CA ALA A 11 17.53 -6.05 -14.88
C ALA A 11 16.75 -6.87 -13.82
N PHE A 12 15.65 -6.34 -13.30
CA PHE A 12 14.87 -6.95 -12.22
C PHE A 12 13.52 -7.50 -12.68
N LEU A 13 13.01 -7.09 -13.85
CA LEU A 13 11.69 -7.46 -14.35
C LEU A 13 11.81 -8.43 -15.53
N GLU A 14 10.90 -9.38 -15.59
CA GLU A 14 10.68 -10.30 -16.69
C GLU A 14 9.57 -9.76 -17.61
N ASP A 15 9.47 -10.28 -18.86
CA ASP A 15 8.45 -9.85 -19.83
C ASP A 15 7.03 -9.92 -19.27
N ARG A 16 6.71 -10.91 -18.43
CA ARG A 16 5.38 -11.03 -17.79
C ARG A 16 5.08 -9.86 -16.85
N HIS A 17 6.08 -9.31 -16.16
CA HIS A 17 5.91 -8.14 -15.29
C HIS A 17 5.71 -6.87 -16.11
N LEU A 18 6.43 -6.73 -17.23
CA LEU A 18 6.28 -5.61 -18.15
C LEU A 18 4.89 -5.64 -18.81
N ALA A 19 4.42 -6.82 -19.24
CA ALA A 19 3.07 -6.99 -19.77
C ALA A 19 1.99 -6.68 -18.72
N LEU A 20 2.21 -7.07 -17.46
CA LEU A 20 1.29 -6.76 -16.37
C LEU A 20 1.27 -5.26 -16.05
N ALA A 21 2.43 -4.61 -16.05
CA ALA A 21 2.54 -3.15 -15.88
C ALA A 21 1.77 -2.40 -16.98
N GLU A 22 1.88 -2.84 -18.24
CA GLU A 22 1.14 -2.23 -19.36
C GLU A 22 -0.38 -2.44 -19.22
N ARG A 23 -0.82 -3.62 -18.79
CA ARG A 23 -2.25 -3.87 -18.48
C ARG A 23 -2.76 -2.94 -17.38
N ALA A 24 -1.99 -2.78 -16.29
CA ALA A 24 -2.34 -1.87 -15.19
C ALA A 24 -2.35 -0.41 -15.64
N ARG A 25 -1.38 -0.01 -16.49
CA ARG A 25 -1.33 1.33 -17.11
C ARG A 25 -2.56 1.59 -17.98
N SER A 26 -2.88 0.66 -18.87
CA SER A 26 -4.07 0.74 -19.74
C SER A 26 -5.35 0.84 -18.91
N PHE A 27 -5.48 0.04 -17.83
CA PHE A 27 -6.60 0.15 -16.90
C PHE A 27 -6.67 1.57 -16.29
N GLY A 28 -5.55 2.11 -15.83
CA GLY A 28 -5.47 3.46 -15.30
C GLY A 28 -5.92 4.53 -16.31
N GLU A 29 -5.46 4.42 -17.54
CA GLU A 29 -5.78 5.36 -18.62
C GLU A 29 -7.29 5.37 -18.94
N TYR A 30 -7.88 4.17 -19.12
CA TYR A 30 -9.27 4.06 -19.58
C TYR A 30 -10.31 4.12 -18.47
N ARG A 31 -9.96 3.75 -17.23
CA ARG A 31 -10.91 3.64 -16.11
C ARG A 31 -10.74 4.67 -15.01
N LEU A 32 -9.51 5.14 -14.78
CA LEU A 32 -9.21 6.00 -13.63
C LEU A 32 -8.95 7.46 -13.99
N ARG A 33 -8.36 7.75 -15.15
CA ARG A 33 -7.92 9.10 -15.51
C ARG A 33 -9.03 10.14 -15.41
N ALA A 34 -10.21 9.85 -15.94
CA ALA A 34 -11.34 10.78 -15.98
C ALA A 34 -11.90 11.12 -14.59
N THR A 35 -11.76 10.19 -13.64
CA THR A 35 -12.33 10.30 -12.29
C THR A 35 -11.28 10.50 -11.20
N ALA A 36 -10.02 10.71 -11.58
CA ALA A 36 -8.91 10.80 -10.63
C ALA A 36 -9.03 11.99 -9.65
N HIS A 37 -9.75 13.04 -10.03
CA HIS A 37 -9.97 14.24 -9.20
C HIS A 37 -11.25 14.19 -8.37
N ASP A 38 -12.07 13.18 -8.55
CA ASP A 38 -13.29 13.03 -7.77
C ASP A 38 -12.96 12.42 -6.41
N GLU A 39 -13.04 13.22 -5.37
CA GLU A 39 -12.80 12.85 -3.97
C GLU A 39 -14.11 12.58 -3.21
N ALA A 40 -15.27 12.69 -3.88
CA ALA A 40 -16.55 12.39 -3.27
C ALA A 40 -16.80 10.88 -3.16
N HIS A 41 -17.54 10.47 -2.14
CA HIS A 41 -17.99 9.09 -1.94
C HIS A 41 -16.88 8.02 -2.05
N PRO A 42 -15.78 8.14 -1.29
CA PRO A 42 -14.64 7.25 -1.42
C PRO A 42 -14.98 5.76 -1.18
N GLU A 43 -15.99 5.46 -0.37
CA GLU A 43 -16.46 4.11 -0.10
C GLU A 43 -17.09 3.45 -1.34
N GLU A 44 -17.98 4.14 -2.01
CA GLU A 44 -18.63 3.66 -3.24
C GLU A 44 -17.61 3.49 -4.37
N ARG A 45 -16.75 4.49 -4.53
CA ARG A 45 -15.68 4.45 -5.52
C ARG A 45 -14.71 3.30 -5.29
N THR A 46 -14.35 3.03 -4.03
CA THR A 46 -13.48 1.90 -3.70
C THR A 46 -14.12 0.58 -4.12
N ARG A 47 -15.41 0.36 -3.83
CA ARG A 47 -16.15 -0.85 -4.28
C ARG A 47 -16.14 -0.97 -5.80
N GLN A 48 -16.44 0.11 -6.51
CA GLN A 48 -16.41 0.14 -7.98
C GLN A 48 -15.04 -0.20 -8.55
N ILE A 49 -13.99 0.42 -8.01
CA ILE A 49 -12.59 0.19 -8.44
C ILE A 49 -12.19 -1.27 -8.18
N VAL A 50 -12.47 -1.82 -6.99
CA VAL A 50 -12.14 -3.22 -6.65
C VAL A 50 -12.86 -4.18 -7.60
N GLY A 51 -14.16 -4.01 -7.84
CA GLY A 51 -14.91 -4.82 -8.82
C GLY A 51 -14.33 -4.72 -10.23
N GLN A 52 -13.94 -3.52 -10.68
CA GLN A 52 -13.32 -3.33 -12.00
C GLN A 52 -11.92 -3.96 -12.09
N LEU A 53 -11.10 -3.86 -11.02
CA LEU A 53 -9.79 -4.51 -10.94
C LEU A 53 -9.93 -6.04 -10.96
N GLY A 54 -10.94 -6.60 -10.27
CA GLY A 54 -11.27 -8.01 -10.28
C GLY A 54 -11.68 -8.48 -11.67
N ALA A 55 -12.66 -7.82 -12.30
CA ALA A 55 -13.11 -8.10 -13.66
C ALA A 55 -11.97 -7.98 -14.70
N GLY A 56 -11.00 -7.08 -14.47
CA GLY A 56 -9.79 -6.92 -15.29
C GLY A 56 -8.70 -7.95 -15.00
N GLY A 57 -8.88 -8.83 -14.00
CA GLY A 57 -7.89 -9.83 -13.58
C GLY A 57 -6.61 -9.24 -13.00
N LEU A 58 -6.65 -7.99 -12.49
CA LEU A 58 -5.48 -7.34 -11.89
C LEU A 58 -5.32 -7.71 -10.41
N LEU A 59 -6.42 -7.96 -9.67
CA LEU A 59 -6.37 -8.29 -8.24
C LEU A 59 -5.59 -9.58 -7.95
N GLY A 60 -5.54 -10.52 -8.89
CA GLY A 60 -4.73 -11.73 -8.76
C GLY A 60 -3.26 -11.45 -8.44
N ALA A 61 -2.71 -10.31 -8.90
CA ALA A 61 -1.33 -9.92 -8.61
C ALA A 61 -1.10 -9.50 -7.13
N ALA A 62 -2.16 -9.30 -6.34
CA ALA A 62 -2.08 -9.02 -4.91
C ALA A 62 -2.40 -10.25 -4.04
N ILE A 63 -2.90 -11.34 -4.60
CA ILE A 63 -3.37 -12.53 -3.89
C ILE A 63 -2.41 -13.69 -4.14
N ALA A 64 -2.00 -14.37 -3.07
CA ALA A 64 -1.08 -15.50 -3.17
C ALA A 64 -1.70 -16.71 -3.89
N PRO A 65 -0.86 -17.51 -4.61
CA PRO A 65 -1.31 -18.77 -5.20
C PRO A 65 -1.92 -19.73 -4.15
N PRO A 66 -2.85 -20.61 -4.53
CA PRO A 66 -3.37 -20.85 -5.88
C PRO A 66 -4.56 -19.93 -6.27
N HIS A 67 -5.04 -19.08 -5.37
CA HIS A 67 -6.21 -18.20 -5.58
C HIS A 67 -5.86 -16.94 -6.39
N GLY A 68 -4.59 -16.60 -6.50
CA GLY A 68 -4.05 -15.50 -7.29
C GLY A 68 -2.70 -15.86 -7.89
N SER A 69 -1.94 -14.85 -8.30
CA SER A 69 -0.65 -15.01 -8.97
C SER A 69 0.41 -14.06 -8.39
N MET A 70 0.27 -13.67 -7.12
CA MET A 70 1.17 -12.72 -6.48
C MET A 70 2.60 -13.26 -6.43
N ASP A 71 3.51 -12.53 -7.02
CA ASP A 71 4.90 -12.37 -6.61
C ASP A 71 5.15 -10.89 -6.30
N LEU A 72 6.24 -10.57 -5.65
CA LEU A 72 6.45 -9.19 -5.20
C LEU A 72 6.73 -8.24 -6.37
N ARG A 73 7.34 -8.70 -7.47
CA ARG A 73 7.54 -7.91 -8.69
C ARG A 73 6.21 -7.59 -9.38
N SER A 74 5.31 -8.55 -9.48
CA SER A 74 3.93 -8.33 -9.98
C SER A 74 3.19 -7.30 -9.13
N LEU A 75 3.26 -7.42 -7.80
CA LEU A 75 2.64 -6.48 -6.87
C LEU A 75 3.18 -5.05 -7.06
N VAL A 76 4.50 -4.86 -7.13
CA VAL A 76 5.10 -3.52 -7.23
C VAL A 76 4.83 -2.86 -8.58
N VAL A 77 4.83 -3.59 -9.70
CA VAL A 77 4.55 -2.97 -11.01
C VAL A 77 3.10 -2.54 -11.14
N VAL A 78 2.15 -3.30 -10.60
CA VAL A 78 0.72 -2.90 -10.60
C VAL A 78 0.52 -1.67 -9.73
N ARG A 79 1.05 -1.65 -8.51
CA ARG A 79 0.93 -0.52 -7.58
C ARG A 79 1.53 0.77 -8.16
N GLU A 80 2.70 0.70 -8.77
CA GLU A 80 3.33 1.87 -9.41
C GLU A 80 2.41 2.46 -10.50
N GLN A 81 1.82 1.62 -11.35
CA GLN A 81 0.93 2.10 -12.41
C GLN A 81 -0.40 2.64 -11.87
N LEU A 82 -1.03 1.96 -10.91
CA LEU A 82 -2.29 2.45 -10.33
C LEU A 82 -2.11 3.77 -9.60
N ALA A 83 -1.05 3.91 -8.79
CA ALA A 83 -0.75 5.12 -8.04
C ALA A 83 -0.46 6.33 -8.95
N TYR A 84 0.09 6.12 -10.14
CA TYR A 84 0.26 7.18 -11.14
C TYR A 84 -1.08 7.86 -11.51
N PHE A 85 -2.16 7.10 -11.59
CA PHE A 85 -3.48 7.60 -11.95
C PHE A 85 -4.32 7.99 -10.73
N SER A 86 -4.32 7.14 -9.69
CA SER A 86 -5.18 7.30 -8.53
C SER A 86 -4.59 6.61 -7.29
N SER A 87 -4.31 7.38 -6.25
CA SER A 87 -3.93 6.85 -4.94
C SER A 87 -5.03 5.97 -4.33
N LEU A 88 -6.30 6.32 -4.55
CA LEU A 88 -7.44 5.50 -4.10
C LEU A 88 -7.42 4.12 -4.76
N ALA A 89 -7.12 4.04 -6.05
CA ALA A 89 -7.07 2.76 -6.77
C ALA A 89 -5.87 1.90 -6.32
N ASP A 90 -4.71 2.52 -6.06
CA ASP A 90 -3.57 1.84 -5.46
C ASP A 90 -3.92 1.29 -4.08
N THR A 91 -4.53 2.11 -3.22
CA THR A 91 -4.95 1.69 -1.87
C THR A 91 -5.97 0.56 -1.94
N ALA A 92 -6.99 0.68 -2.81
CA ALA A 92 -8.01 -0.35 -3.02
C ALA A 92 -7.38 -1.69 -3.44
N PHE A 93 -6.44 -1.66 -4.38
CA PHE A 93 -5.69 -2.84 -4.82
C PHE A 93 -4.81 -3.42 -3.71
N ALA A 94 -4.02 -2.58 -3.05
CA ALA A 94 -3.10 -3.01 -2.00
C ALA A 94 -3.81 -3.66 -0.81
N MET A 95 -4.97 -3.12 -0.43
CA MET A 95 -5.75 -3.65 0.70
C MET A 95 -6.30 -5.04 0.45
N GLN A 96 -6.58 -5.43 -0.80
CA GLN A 96 -6.98 -6.80 -1.12
C GLN A 96 -5.87 -7.79 -0.74
N GLY A 97 -4.63 -7.46 -1.09
CA GLY A 97 -3.48 -8.27 -0.70
C GLY A 97 -3.18 -8.21 0.80
N LEU A 98 -2.98 -7.01 1.33
CA LEU A 98 -2.60 -6.79 2.74
C LEU A 98 -3.62 -7.42 3.71
N GLY A 99 -4.92 -7.20 3.44
CA GLY A 99 -6.00 -7.72 4.29
C GLY A 99 -6.19 -9.23 4.20
N SER A 100 -5.82 -9.87 3.10
CA SER A 100 -6.00 -11.31 2.89
C SER A 100 -4.73 -12.16 3.08
N TYR A 101 -3.55 -11.54 3.18
CA TYR A 101 -2.27 -12.26 3.24
C TYR A 101 -2.17 -13.21 4.44
N ALA A 102 -2.67 -12.81 5.60
CA ALA A 102 -2.69 -13.67 6.79
C ALA A 102 -3.54 -14.93 6.56
N VAL A 103 -4.66 -14.83 5.81
CA VAL A 103 -5.47 -15.98 5.41
C VAL A 103 -4.70 -16.88 4.46
N SER A 104 -4.03 -16.30 3.45
CA SER A 104 -3.20 -17.05 2.50
C SER A 104 -2.09 -17.83 3.21
N SER A 105 -1.44 -17.20 4.19
CA SER A 105 -0.26 -17.75 4.85
C SER A 105 -0.56 -18.76 5.95
N ALA A 106 -1.65 -18.57 6.70
CA ALA A 106 -1.92 -19.34 7.93
C ALA A 106 -3.37 -19.85 8.05
N GLY A 107 -4.25 -19.52 7.10
CA GLY A 107 -5.62 -20.02 7.11
C GLY A 107 -5.69 -21.51 6.77
N THR A 108 -6.74 -22.18 7.26
CA THR A 108 -7.12 -23.53 6.82
C THR A 108 -7.59 -23.49 5.36
N ASP A 109 -7.64 -24.65 4.71
CA ASP A 109 -8.14 -24.73 3.32
C ASP A 109 -9.59 -24.22 3.21
N ALA A 110 -10.43 -24.49 4.20
CA ALA A 110 -11.80 -23.96 4.25
C ALA A 110 -11.83 -22.43 4.32
N GLN A 111 -10.97 -21.82 5.16
CA GLN A 111 -10.86 -20.36 5.24
C GLN A 111 -10.32 -19.76 3.93
N LYS A 112 -9.28 -20.35 3.33
CA LYS A 112 -8.72 -19.92 2.06
C LYS A 112 -9.74 -19.99 0.94
N ASN A 113 -10.40 -21.13 0.77
CA ASN A 113 -11.39 -21.36 -0.29
C ASN A 113 -12.60 -20.42 -0.18
N ARG A 114 -13.05 -20.15 1.06
CA ARG A 114 -14.17 -19.21 1.27
C ARG A 114 -13.82 -17.77 0.89
N TRP A 115 -12.64 -17.30 1.25
CA TRP A 115 -12.34 -15.87 1.20
C TRP A 115 -11.46 -15.43 0.03
N LEU A 116 -10.40 -16.18 -0.28
CA LEU A 116 -9.37 -15.70 -1.20
C LEU A 116 -9.86 -15.60 -2.65
N SER A 117 -10.71 -16.54 -3.09
CA SER A 117 -11.30 -16.47 -4.45
C SER A 117 -12.22 -15.25 -4.60
N ALA A 118 -13.05 -14.97 -3.59
CA ALA A 118 -13.95 -13.81 -3.61
C ALA A 118 -13.17 -12.47 -3.53
N VAL A 119 -12.07 -12.43 -2.74
CA VAL A 119 -11.18 -11.27 -2.69
C VAL A 119 -10.46 -11.06 -4.03
N ALA A 120 -9.98 -12.12 -4.67
CA ALA A 120 -9.33 -12.06 -5.99
C ALA A 120 -10.30 -11.66 -7.12
N ALA A 121 -11.57 -12.05 -7.02
CA ALA A 121 -12.62 -11.63 -7.95
C ALA A 121 -13.09 -10.18 -7.74
N GLY A 122 -12.80 -9.60 -6.56
CA GLY A 122 -13.26 -8.25 -6.20
C GLY A 122 -14.67 -8.23 -5.61
N ASP A 123 -15.25 -9.40 -5.30
CA ASP A 123 -16.58 -9.55 -4.68
C ASP A 123 -16.54 -9.22 -3.18
N VAL A 124 -15.40 -9.42 -2.54
CA VAL A 124 -15.17 -9.14 -1.12
C VAL A 124 -13.99 -8.20 -0.95
N LEU A 125 -14.19 -7.11 -0.21
CA LEU A 125 -13.10 -6.23 0.19
C LEU A 125 -12.47 -6.72 1.47
N ALA A 126 -11.15 -6.73 1.52
CA ALA A 126 -10.37 -7.13 2.69
C ALA A 126 -9.89 -5.93 3.51
N ALA A 127 -9.75 -6.10 4.82
CA ALA A 127 -9.15 -5.12 5.72
C ALA A 127 -8.15 -5.75 6.67
N PHE A 128 -7.10 -5.01 7.02
CA PHE A 128 -6.05 -5.39 7.95
C PHE A 128 -6.12 -4.55 9.22
N ALA A 129 -6.53 -5.14 10.34
CA ALA A 129 -6.88 -4.45 11.57
C ALA A 129 -5.88 -4.77 12.71
N VAL A 130 -4.75 -4.08 12.74
CA VAL A 130 -3.70 -4.28 13.74
C VAL A 130 -3.50 -3.09 14.66
N THR A 131 -3.59 -1.87 14.14
CA THR A 131 -3.32 -0.62 14.87
C THR A 131 -4.43 -0.30 15.88
N GLU A 132 -4.04 0.19 17.05
CA GLU A 132 -4.93 0.68 18.10
C GLU A 132 -4.57 2.13 18.47
N PRO A 133 -5.44 2.86 19.17
CA PRO A 133 -5.12 4.23 19.62
C PRO A 133 -3.78 4.32 20.35
N GLU A 134 -3.44 3.32 21.19
CA GLU A 134 -2.23 3.28 22.02
C GLU A 134 -1.12 2.36 21.45
N ALA A 135 -1.36 1.69 20.30
CA ALA A 135 -0.44 0.73 19.72
C ALA A 135 -0.36 0.86 18.19
N GLY A 136 0.58 1.68 17.71
CA GLY A 136 0.88 1.86 16.30
C GLY A 136 2.19 1.19 15.91
N SER A 137 3.31 1.90 16.07
CA SER A 137 4.65 1.36 15.79
C SER A 137 5.04 0.22 16.75
N ASP A 138 4.54 0.24 17.96
CA ASP A 138 4.68 -0.84 18.95
C ASP A 138 3.47 -1.79 18.89
N LEU A 139 3.53 -2.76 17.98
CA LEU A 139 2.48 -3.78 17.88
C LEU A 139 2.42 -4.72 19.10
N GLY A 140 3.49 -4.80 19.90
CA GLY A 140 3.50 -5.57 21.15
C GLY A 140 2.56 -5.01 22.21
N ALA A 141 2.25 -3.71 22.14
CA ALA A 141 1.37 -3.01 23.06
C ALA A 141 -0.15 -3.18 22.76
N VAL A 142 -0.53 -4.00 21.77
CA VAL A 142 -1.93 -4.28 21.41
C VAL A 142 -2.71 -4.78 22.61
N ARG A 143 -3.89 -4.18 22.85
CA ARG A 143 -4.77 -4.44 24.00
C ARG A 143 -6.10 -5.09 23.63
N THR A 144 -6.52 -5.09 22.36
CA THR A 144 -7.70 -5.85 21.91
C THR A 144 -7.55 -7.30 22.38
N ARG A 145 -8.55 -7.82 23.09
CA ARG A 145 -8.54 -9.17 23.70
C ARG A 145 -9.35 -10.13 22.85
N ALA A 146 -8.89 -11.36 22.84
CA ALA A 146 -9.60 -12.52 22.30
C ALA A 146 -9.74 -13.56 23.40
N ARG A 147 -10.94 -14.07 23.63
CA ARG A 147 -11.20 -15.19 24.54
C ARG A 147 -11.76 -16.39 23.76
N PRO A 148 -11.41 -17.61 24.10
CA PRO A 148 -11.97 -18.79 23.45
C PRO A 148 -13.48 -18.94 23.78
N ASP A 149 -14.25 -19.40 22.79
CA ASP A 149 -15.69 -19.66 22.89
C ASP A 149 -16.05 -20.88 22.02
N GLY A 150 -15.83 -22.08 22.52
CA GLY A 150 -15.94 -23.33 21.77
C GLY A 150 -14.99 -23.38 20.58
N PRO A 151 -15.48 -23.56 19.35
CA PRO A 151 -14.64 -23.56 18.14
C PRO A 151 -14.29 -22.15 17.65
N LEU A 152 -14.88 -21.13 18.25
CA LEU A 152 -14.69 -19.73 17.91
C LEU A 152 -13.89 -18.99 18.99
N TRP A 153 -13.58 -17.75 18.71
CA TRP A 153 -13.07 -16.77 19.65
C TRP A 153 -13.99 -15.56 19.71
N ARG A 154 -13.97 -14.82 20.80
CA ARG A 154 -14.70 -13.56 20.99
C ARG A 154 -13.72 -12.43 21.13
N LEU A 155 -13.82 -11.45 20.21
CA LEU A 155 -12.99 -10.26 20.23
C LEU A 155 -13.65 -9.13 20.98
N ARG A 156 -12.84 -8.40 21.77
CA ARG A 156 -13.25 -7.16 22.43
C ARG A 156 -12.11 -6.15 22.42
N GLY A 157 -12.34 -4.98 21.82
CA GLY A 157 -11.35 -3.91 21.73
C GLY A 157 -11.63 -2.95 20.60
N ILE A 158 -10.67 -2.08 20.31
CA ILE A 158 -10.80 -1.01 19.31
C ILE A 158 -9.57 -1.03 18.40
N LYS A 159 -9.81 -1.02 17.11
CA LYS A 159 -8.79 -0.82 16.08
C LYS A 159 -9.00 0.52 15.40
N THR A 160 -7.93 1.27 15.13
CA THR A 160 -8.02 2.60 14.52
C THR A 160 -7.18 2.69 13.24
N PHE A 161 -7.50 3.65 12.39
CA PHE A 161 -6.88 3.85 11.08
C PHE A 161 -6.98 2.61 10.18
N ILE A 162 -8.13 1.94 10.22
CA ILE A 162 -8.36 0.74 9.42
C ILE A 162 -8.93 1.13 8.07
N SER A 163 -8.13 0.92 7.01
CA SER A 163 -8.60 1.10 5.64
C SER A 163 -9.67 0.06 5.31
N ASN A 164 -10.65 0.45 4.50
CA ASN A 164 -11.87 -0.30 4.19
C ASN A 164 -12.82 -0.54 5.37
N ALA A 165 -12.60 0.09 6.54
CA ALA A 165 -13.57 0.02 7.63
C ALA A 165 -14.98 0.45 7.17
N GLY A 166 -15.99 -0.36 7.47
CA GLY A 166 -17.38 -0.14 7.08
C GLY A 166 -17.74 -0.55 5.66
N ILE A 167 -16.77 -0.94 4.84
CA ILE A 167 -17.01 -1.48 3.49
C ILE A 167 -16.37 -2.84 3.26
N ALA A 168 -15.46 -3.26 4.13
CA ALA A 168 -14.84 -4.59 4.08
C ALA A 168 -15.89 -5.68 4.30
N GLY A 169 -15.74 -6.83 3.63
CA GLY A 169 -16.48 -8.06 3.91
C GLY A 169 -15.73 -8.96 4.88
N MET A 170 -14.41 -8.73 5.06
CA MET A 170 -13.60 -9.47 6.02
C MET A 170 -12.53 -8.59 6.65
N TYR A 171 -12.20 -8.90 7.91
CA TYR A 171 -11.08 -8.30 8.64
C TYR A 171 -10.09 -9.37 9.09
N THR A 172 -8.79 -9.12 8.92
CA THR A 172 -7.75 -9.85 9.66
C THR A 172 -7.32 -8.99 10.85
N VAL A 173 -7.47 -9.51 12.06
CA VAL A 173 -7.40 -8.74 13.31
C VAL A 173 -6.31 -9.30 14.21
N LEU A 174 -5.35 -8.47 14.63
CA LEU A 174 -4.37 -8.84 15.65
C LEU A 174 -4.97 -8.57 17.05
N ALA A 175 -5.02 -9.60 17.91
CA ALA A 175 -5.55 -9.46 19.25
C ALA A 175 -4.79 -10.34 20.25
N ARG A 176 -4.89 -10.00 21.53
CA ARG A 176 -4.27 -10.71 22.64
C ARG A 176 -5.15 -11.88 23.06
N SER A 177 -4.64 -13.09 22.88
CA SER A 177 -5.32 -14.35 23.19
C SER A 177 -4.76 -15.07 24.41
N GLY A 178 -3.62 -14.63 24.92
CA GLY A 178 -2.96 -15.18 26.12
C GLY A 178 -2.59 -14.09 27.13
N GLU A 179 -2.24 -14.50 28.33
CA GLU A 179 -1.80 -13.59 29.39
C GLU A 179 -0.29 -13.28 29.31
N GLU A 180 0.43 -13.95 28.43
CA GLU A 180 1.84 -13.72 28.22
C GLU A 180 2.11 -12.27 27.81
N ALA A 181 3.15 -11.69 28.41
CA ALA A 181 3.55 -10.33 28.16
C ALA A 181 4.06 -10.13 26.71
N GLU A 182 4.03 -8.90 26.24
CA GLU A 182 4.55 -8.46 24.95
C GLU A 182 3.90 -9.20 23.75
N HIS A 183 4.71 -9.64 22.80
CA HIS A 183 4.26 -10.20 21.53
C HIS A 183 3.85 -11.70 21.58
N ARG A 184 4.23 -12.45 22.63
CA ARG A 184 3.96 -13.89 22.72
C ARG A 184 2.48 -14.23 22.90
N GLY A 185 1.73 -13.34 23.54
CA GLY A 185 0.28 -13.51 23.75
C GLY A 185 -0.58 -13.02 22.59
N LEU A 186 -0.02 -12.65 21.43
CA LEU A 186 -0.75 -12.11 20.30
C LEU A 186 -1.08 -13.18 19.25
N SER A 187 -2.34 -13.22 18.80
CA SER A 187 -2.85 -14.09 17.75
C SER A 187 -3.51 -13.30 16.65
N MET A 188 -3.57 -13.87 15.45
CA MET A 188 -4.28 -13.28 14.32
C MET A 188 -5.65 -13.97 14.16
N PHE A 189 -6.67 -13.18 13.89
CA PHE A 189 -8.05 -13.65 13.76
C PHE A 189 -8.65 -13.20 12.44
N LEU A 190 -9.49 -14.05 11.88
CA LEU A 190 -10.36 -13.74 10.75
C LEU A 190 -11.76 -13.43 11.28
N VAL A 191 -12.29 -12.27 10.91
CA VAL A 191 -13.62 -11.79 11.29
C VAL A 191 -14.43 -11.54 10.02
N ASP A 192 -15.60 -12.16 9.95
CA ASP A 192 -16.62 -11.83 8.96
C ASP A 192 -17.22 -10.46 9.29
N ALA A 193 -17.28 -9.55 8.33
CA ALA A 193 -17.78 -8.20 8.59
C ALA A 193 -19.28 -8.15 8.95
N GLU A 194 -20.04 -9.22 8.63
CA GLU A 194 -21.44 -9.37 9.03
C GLU A 194 -21.60 -9.94 10.45
N ALA A 195 -20.48 -10.27 11.11
CA ALA A 195 -20.53 -10.79 12.47
C ALA A 195 -21.13 -9.74 13.44
N PRO A 196 -21.92 -10.19 14.44
CA PRO A 196 -22.48 -9.26 15.43
C PRO A 196 -21.37 -8.63 16.30
N GLY A 197 -21.64 -7.42 16.82
CA GLY A 197 -20.75 -6.71 17.72
C GLY A 197 -19.65 -5.91 17.01
N ILE A 198 -19.75 -5.66 15.72
CA ILE A 198 -18.87 -4.74 14.99
C ILE A 198 -19.52 -3.37 14.92
N VAL A 199 -18.81 -2.36 15.43
CA VAL A 199 -19.23 -0.95 15.33
C VAL A 199 -18.13 -0.18 14.63
N VAL A 200 -18.46 0.53 13.55
CA VAL A 200 -17.53 1.32 12.76
C VAL A 200 -17.78 2.81 12.93
N LYS A 201 -16.72 3.55 13.21
CA LYS A 201 -16.72 5.02 13.19
C LYS A 201 -15.80 5.48 12.06
N ARG A 202 -16.35 6.19 11.08
CA ARG A 202 -15.59 6.76 9.97
C ARG A 202 -14.57 7.78 10.46
N LEU A 203 -13.40 7.79 9.85
CA LEU A 203 -12.35 8.81 10.00
C LEU A 203 -12.13 9.51 8.65
N GLU A 204 -11.79 10.78 8.68
CA GLU A 204 -11.56 11.60 7.48
C GLU A 204 -10.07 11.92 7.35
N PRO A 205 -9.32 11.19 6.51
CA PRO A 205 -7.92 11.47 6.24
C PRO A 205 -7.77 12.65 5.26
N MET A 206 -6.57 13.26 5.23
CA MET A 206 -6.29 14.36 4.31
C MET A 206 -6.35 13.96 2.81
N ALA A 207 -6.13 12.70 2.50
CA ALA A 207 -6.37 12.10 1.18
C ALA A 207 -7.56 11.14 1.30
N PRO A 208 -8.71 11.44 0.70
CA PRO A 208 -9.94 10.68 0.91
C PRO A 208 -9.81 9.22 0.46
N HIS A 209 -10.00 8.30 1.39
CA HIS A 209 -10.20 6.87 1.17
C HIS A 209 -11.01 6.30 2.36
N PRO A 210 -11.65 5.14 2.21
CA PRO A 210 -12.38 4.52 3.32
C PRO A 210 -11.42 4.22 4.47
N LEU A 211 -11.63 4.90 5.61
CA LEU A 211 -10.81 4.79 6.80
C LEU A 211 -11.70 4.88 8.03
N GLY A 212 -11.44 4.05 9.03
CA GLY A 212 -12.26 4.09 10.24
C GLY A 212 -11.60 3.51 11.48
N GLU A 213 -12.29 3.72 12.59
CA GLU A 213 -12.15 2.99 13.83
C GLU A 213 -13.14 1.82 13.81
N VAL A 214 -12.68 0.63 14.16
CA VAL A 214 -13.51 -0.59 14.25
C VAL A 214 -13.47 -1.06 15.68
N ARG A 215 -14.64 -1.08 16.32
CA ARG A 215 -14.83 -1.61 17.68
C ARG A 215 -15.43 -2.99 17.58
N PHE A 216 -14.86 -3.92 18.32
CA PHE A 216 -15.33 -5.29 18.49
C PHE A 216 -15.95 -5.41 19.90
N GLU A 217 -17.23 -5.80 19.96
CA GLU A 217 -18.00 -5.96 21.19
C GLU A 217 -18.48 -7.42 21.31
N ASP A 218 -17.59 -8.26 21.81
CA ASP A 218 -17.81 -9.72 21.93
C ASP A 218 -18.02 -10.39 20.56
N THR A 219 -17.30 -9.90 19.55
CA THR A 219 -17.47 -10.29 18.15
C THR A 219 -16.88 -11.68 17.88
N PRO A 220 -17.62 -12.62 17.24
CA PRO A 220 -17.11 -13.93 16.89
C PRO A 220 -15.99 -13.83 15.83
N ALA A 221 -14.97 -14.64 16.01
CA ALA A 221 -13.79 -14.68 15.13
C ALA A 221 -13.23 -16.10 15.01
N LEU A 222 -12.54 -16.37 13.91
CA LEU A 222 -11.80 -17.60 13.66
C LEU A 222 -10.31 -17.36 13.85
N LEU A 223 -9.62 -18.25 14.52
CA LEU A 223 -8.16 -18.18 14.65
C LEU A 223 -7.50 -18.41 13.27
N LEU A 224 -6.47 -17.62 12.96
CA LEU A 224 -5.58 -17.82 11.82
C LEU A 224 -4.23 -18.33 12.30
N GLY A 225 -3.87 -19.53 11.88
CA GLY A 225 -2.66 -20.23 12.34
C GLY A 225 -2.77 -20.71 13.78
N GLU A 226 -1.71 -20.56 14.55
CA GLU A 226 -1.59 -20.99 15.93
C GLU A 226 -1.79 -19.83 16.91
N ALA A 227 -2.36 -20.13 18.08
CA ALA A 227 -2.45 -19.16 19.17
C ALA A 227 -1.03 -18.72 19.60
N GLY A 228 -0.83 -17.42 19.80
CA GLY A 228 0.48 -16.81 20.07
C GLY A 228 1.33 -16.52 18.82
N GLY A 229 0.93 -17.00 17.64
CA GLY A 229 1.67 -16.81 16.38
C GLY A 229 1.37 -15.49 15.65
N GLY A 230 0.41 -14.69 16.14
CA GLY A 230 -0.12 -13.53 15.42
C GLY A 230 0.87 -12.41 15.21
N TYR A 231 1.78 -12.17 16.15
CA TYR A 231 2.81 -11.15 15.98
C TYR A 231 3.74 -11.43 14.79
N LYS A 232 4.22 -12.66 14.69
CA LYS A 232 5.06 -13.10 13.56
C LYS A 232 4.30 -12.98 12.23
N LEU A 233 3.03 -13.36 12.21
CA LEU A 233 2.18 -13.31 11.02
C LEU A 233 1.92 -11.86 10.59
N ALA A 234 1.65 -10.95 11.55
CA ALA A 234 1.50 -9.52 11.26
C ALA A 234 2.78 -8.90 10.69
N LEU A 235 3.94 -9.20 11.28
CA LEU A 235 5.23 -8.71 10.77
C LEU A 235 5.55 -9.28 9.39
N SER A 236 5.30 -10.58 9.14
CA SER A 236 5.49 -11.19 7.82
C SER A 236 4.61 -10.52 6.76
N THR A 237 3.37 -10.20 7.10
CA THR A 237 2.47 -9.43 6.22
C THR A 237 3.08 -8.07 5.88
N LEU A 238 3.48 -7.30 6.89
CA LEU A 238 4.08 -5.98 6.68
C LEU A 238 5.40 -6.06 5.89
N ASP A 239 6.28 -7.01 6.20
CA ASP A 239 7.57 -7.17 5.51
C ASP A 239 7.40 -7.49 4.02
N THR A 240 6.36 -8.27 3.69
CA THR A 240 6.00 -8.59 2.30
C THR A 240 5.49 -7.36 1.54
N PHE A 241 4.67 -6.52 2.19
CA PHE A 241 4.04 -5.39 1.50
C PHE A 241 4.85 -4.08 1.52
N ARG A 242 5.79 -3.89 2.44
CA ARG A 242 6.63 -2.67 2.53
C ARG A 242 7.28 -2.21 1.22
N PRO A 243 7.97 -3.07 0.44
CA PRO A 243 8.54 -2.63 -0.83
C PRO A 243 7.48 -2.08 -1.78
N SER A 244 6.26 -2.60 -1.73
CA SER A 244 5.17 -2.18 -2.59
C SER A 244 4.62 -0.79 -2.24
N VAL A 245 4.76 -0.33 -0.99
CA VAL A 245 4.53 1.09 -0.62
C VAL A 245 5.51 2.00 -1.35
N GLY A 246 6.77 1.57 -1.48
CA GLY A 246 7.78 2.27 -2.29
C GLY A 246 7.36 2.38 -3.76
N ALA A 247 6.74 1.33 -4.32
CA ALA A 247 6.23 1.35 -5.69
C ALA A 247 5.08 2.36 -5.87
N ALA A 248 4.13 2.42 -4.93
CA ALA A 248 3.09 3.44 -4.94
C ALA A 248 3.69 4.86 -4.89
N ALA A 249 4.70 5.07 -4.04
CA ALA A 249 5.43 6.32 -3.98
C ALA A 249 6.09 6.69 -5.32
N CYS A 250 6.69 5.71 -6.03
CA CYS A 250 7.24 5.91 -7.37
C CYS A 250 6.15 6.30 -8.39
N GLY A 251 4.94 5.71 -8.31
CA GLY A 251 3.81 6.07 -9.17
C GLY A 251 3.37 7.51 -9.00
N LEU A 252 3.15 7.96 -7.75
CA LEU A 252 2.81 9.35 -7.42
C LEU A 252 3.91 10.33 -7.85
N ALA A 253 5.18 9.98 -7.59
CA ALA A 253 6.34 10.78 -7.95
C ALA A 253 6.48 10.91 -9.48
N THR A 254 6.22 9.83 -10.22
CA THR A 254 6.20 9.86 -11.70
C THR A 254 5.15 10.83 -12.20
N ARG A 255 3.94 10.76 -11.66
CA ARG A 255 2.88 11.69 -12.03
C ARG A 255 3.26 13.14 -11.73
N ALA A 256 3.85 13.41 -10.56
CA ALA A 256 4.29 14.73 -10.17
C ALA A 256 5.37 15.29 -11.11
N LEU A 257 6.35 14.47 -11.48
CA LEU A 257 7.40 14.83 -12.43
C LEU A 257 6.81 15.14 -13.81
N ASP A 258 5.90 14.32 -14.33
CA ASP A 258 5.24 14.53 -15.61
C ASP A 258 4.43 15.84 -15.63
N GLU A 259 3.74 16.17 -14.53
CA GLU A 259 3.02 17.44 -14.39
C GLU A 259 4.00 18.63 -14.37
N ALA A 260 5.10 18.53 -13.63
CA ALA A 260 6.11 19.57 -13.55
C ALA A 260 6.77 19.83 -14.92
N VAL A 261 7.08 18.77 -15.68
CA VAL A 261 7.60 18.86 -17.05
C VAL A 261 6.60 19.57 -17.96
N ARG A 262 5.35 19.08 -18.01
CA ARG A 262 4.30 19.69 -18.85
C ARG A 262 4.07 21.16 -18.52
N TRP A 263 3.96 21.47 -17.23
CA TRP A 263 3.78 22.86 -16.78
C TRP A 263 4.95 23.75 -17.16
N SER A 264 6.19 23.31 -16.95
CA SER A 264 7.38 24.08 -17.27
C SER A 264 7.52 24.37 -18.77
N GLN A 265 7.05 23.46 -19.63
CA GLN A 265 7.04 23.63 -21.09
C GLN A 265 5.88 24.51 -21.60
N ALA A 266 4.82 24.69 -20.80
CA ALA A 266 3.66 25.50 -21.19
C ALA A 266 3.67 26.90 -20.59
N ARG A 267 4.20 27.08 -19.37
CA ARG A 267 4.17 28.37 -18.64
C ARG A 267 5.31 29.26 -19.02
N ARG A 268 4.96 30.49 -19.39
CA ARG A 268 5.94 31.57 -19.70
C ARG A 268 6.02 32.57 -18.56
N GLN A 269 7.24 32.98 -18.20
CA GLN A 269 7.54 34.10 -17.30
C GLN A 269 8.83 34.80 -17.79
N PHE A 270 8.94 36.11 -17.56
CA PHE A 270 10.09 36.91 -18.01
C PHE A 270 10.42 36.70 -19.51
N GLY A 271 9.38 36.56 -20.35
CA GLY A 271 9.51 36.42 -21.80
C GLY A 271 9.86 35.05 -22.34
N ARG A 272 10.12 34.02 -21.49
CA ARG A 272 10.51 32.67 -21.89
C ARG A 272 9.78 31.56 -21.10
N MET A 273 9.85 30.31 -21.56
CA MET A 273 9.25 29.16 -20.88
C MET A 273 9.99 28.89 -19.56
N LEU A 274 9.28 28.34 -18.55
CA LEU A 274 9.94 27.95 -17.31
C LEU A 274 11.02 26.89 -17.57
N ALA A 275 10.82 26.00 -18.53
CA ALA A 275 11.80 24.97 -18.93
C ALA A 275 13.13 25.53 -19.46
N GLU A 276 13.18 26.81 -19.87
CA GLU A 276 14.39 27.46 -20.36
C GLU A 276 15.26 28.03 -19.24
N PHE A 277 14.79 28.02 -17.98
CA PHE A 277 15.55 28.45 -16.82
C PHE A 277 16.38 27.31 -16.24
N GLN A 278 17.69 27.54 -16.02
CA GLN A 278 18.58 26.53 -15.46
C GLN A 278 18.10 25.99 -14.10
N ALA A 279 17.56 26.85 -13.23
CA ALA A 279 17.01 26.43 -11.95
C ALA A 279 15.88 25.40 -12.10
N THR A 280 15.02 25.54 -13.09
CA THR A 280 13.97 24.57 -13.41
C THR A 280 14.57 23.26 -13.96
N GLN A 281 15.55 23.37 -14.87
CA GLN A 281 16.22 22.22 -15.46
C GLN A 281 16.94 21.39 -14.39
N MET A 282 17.68 22.03 -13.48
CA MET A 282 18.34 21.35 -12.34
C MET A 282 17.31 20.67 -11.43
N ALA A 283 16.21 21.36 -11.10
CA ALA A 283 15.15 20.77 -10.28
C ALA A 283 14.52 19.52 -10.91
N LEU A 284 14.23 19.55 -12.23
CA LEU A 284 13.70 18.38 -12.96
C LEU A 284 14.72 17.23 -13.02
N ALA A 285 16.02 17.53 -13.14
CA ALA A 285 17.08 16.53 -13.10
C ALA A 285 17.17 15.85 -11.71
N ASP A 286 17.14 16.61 -10.61
CA ASP A 286 17.13 16.08 -9.26
C ASP A 286 15.91 15.17 -9.01
N MET A 287 14.73 15.62 -9.41
CA MET A 287 13.49 14.84 -9.32
C MET A 287 13.61 13.52 -10.08
N HIS A 288 14.19 13.53 -11.28
CA HIS A 288 14.39 12.35 -12.10
C HIS A 288 15.36 11.36 -11.45
N VAL A 289 16.50 11.83 -10.94
CA VAL A 289 17.51 10.99 -10.27
C VAL A 289 16.93 10.34 -9.01
N ASP A 290 16.24 11.10 -8.17
CA ASP A 290 15.56 10.58 -6.98
C ASP A 290 14.56 9.47 -7.35
N LEU A 291 13.77 9.68 -8.41
CA LEU A 291 12.78 8.69 -8.88
C LEU A 291 13.45 7.40 -9.40
N GLN A 292 14.53 7.53 -10.19
CA GLN A 292 15.26 6.35 -10.68
C GLN A 292 15.89 5.54 -9.55
N ALA A 293 16.52 6.21 -8.59
CA ALA A 293 17.08 5.56 -7.41
C ALA A 293 16.01 4.83 -6.58
N ALA A 294 14.84 5.46 -6.39
CA ALA A 294 13.70 4.84 -5.70
C ALA A 294 13.23 3.55 -6.41
N ARG A 295 13.04 3.61 -7.72
CA ARG A 295 12.63 2.44 -8.53
C ARG A 295 13.62 1.29 -8.44
N LEU A 296 14.91 1.56 -8.55
CA LEU A 296 15.94 0.53 -8.46
C LEU A 296 15.93 -0.18 -7.11
N LEU A 297 15.79 0.56 -6.00
CA LEU A 297 15.70 -0.02 -4.66
C LEU A 297 14.44 -0.88 -4.50
N VAL A 298 13.28 -0.41 -4.98
CA VAL A 298 12.01 -1.15 -4.91
C VAL A 298 12.09 -2.43 -5.73
N ARG A 299 12.54 -2.35 -6.98
CA ARG A 299 12.65 -3.51 -7.87
C ARG A 299 13.66 -4.54 -7.38
N ARG A 300 14.81 -4.08 -6.85
CA ARG A 300 15.80 -4.97 -6.23
C ARG A 300 15.21 -5.71 -5.03
N ALA A 301 14.50 -5.03 -4.13
CA ALA A 301 13.88 -5.67 -2.98
C ALA A 301 12.84 -6.72 -3.41
N ALA A 302 12.01 -6.41 -4.41
CA ALA A 302 11.03 -7.33 -4.95
C ALA A 302 11.68 -8.55 -5.61
N TRP A 303 12.71 -8.33 -6.42
CA TRP A 303 13.46 -9.39 -7.10
C TRP A 303 14.13 -10.36 -6.12
N LEU A 304 14.74 -9.85 -5.04
CA LEU A 304 15.34 -10.68 -3.99
C LEU A 304 14.29 -11.59 -3.35
N LYS A 305 13.12 -11.03 -2.99
CA LYS A 305 12.03 -11.83 -2.40
C LYS A 305 11.57 -12.95 -3.33
N ASP A 306 11.36 -12.64 -4.59
CA ASP A 306 10.87 -13.62 -5.57
C ASP A 306 11.91 -14.70 -5.91
N ARG A 307 13.19 -14.44 -5.64
CA ARG A 307 14.26 -15.45 -5.73
C ARG A 307 14.37 -16.36 -4.51
N GLY A 308 13.53 -16.19 -3.53
CA GLY A 308 13.50 -17.02 -2.34
C GLY A 308 14.40 -16.55 -1.19
N GLU A 309 14.90 -15.30 -1.25
CA GLU A 309 15.61 -14.74 -0.09
C GLU A 309 14.67 -14.68 1.11
N GLU A 310 15.03 -15.42 2.17
CA GLU A 310 14.18 -15.54 3.36
C GLU A 310 14.01 -14.21 4.09
N ARG A 311 15.05 -13.37 4.10
CA ARG A 311 15.10 -12.12 4.86
C ARG A 311 15.45 -10.94 3.98
N ILE A 312 14.42 -10.20 3.58
CA ILE A 312 14.56 -8.93 2.85
C ILE A 312 14.12 -7.72 3.69
N ALA A 313 14.07 -7.87 5.03
CA ALA A 313 13.52 -6.82 5.90
C ALA A 313 14.29 -5.49 5.76
N ALA A 314 15.62 -5.54 5.67
CA ALA A 314 16.46 -4.34 5.50
C ALA A 314 16.31 -3.75 4.09
N GLU A 315 16.29 -4.56 3.04
CA GLU A 315 16.09 -4.14 1.65
C GLU A 315 14.70 -3.54 1.44
N GLY A 316 13.66 -4.19 1.97
CA GLY A 316 12.29 -3.69 1.94
C GLY A 316 12.14 -2.37 2.71
N ALA A 317 12.79 -2.26 3.87
CA ALA A 317 12.83 -1.03 4.65
C ALA A 317 13.58 0.09 3.93
N ALA A 318 14.72 -0.19 3.31
CA ALA A 318 15.49 0.78 2.53
C ALA A 318 14.71 1.26 1.31
N ALA A 319 14.07 0.34 0.58
CA ALA A 319 13.21 0.66 -0.56
C ALA A 319 12.05 1.58 -0.16
N LYS A 320 11.30 1.21 0.89
CA LYS A 320 10.18 1.99 1.39
C LYS A 320 10.63 3.37 1.88
N LEU A 321 11.66 3.41 2.72
CA LEU A 321 12.20 4.66 3.27
C LEU A 321 12.60 5.62 2.16
N PHE A 322 13.48 5.18 1.27
CA PHE A 322 14.01 6.06 0.23
C PHE A 322 12.90 6.52 -0.72
N ALA A 323 12.07 5.59 -1.21
CA ALA A 323 11.03 5.92 -2.20
C ALA A 323 9.99 6.89 -1.65
N THR A 324 9.53 6.72 -0.40
CA THR A 324 8.51 7.61 0.18
C THR A 324 9.07 8.99 0.52
N GLU A 325 10.34 9.10 0.96
CA GLU A 325 11.01 10.37 1.20
C GLU A 325 11.31 11.10 -0.14
N ALA A 326 11.78 10.38 -1.15
CA ALA A 326 12.03 10.92 -2.48
C ALA A 326 10.71 11.41 -3.12
N ALA A 327 9.64 10.63 -3.05
CA ALA A 327 8.34 11.03 -3.58
C ALA A 327 7.82 12.32 -2.93
N GLN A 328 7.98 12.48 -1.61
CA GLN A 328 7.60 13.71 -0.92
C GLN A 328 8.39 14.91 -1.47
N ARG A 329 9.72 14.78 -1.67
CA ARG A 329 10.56 15.85 -2.23
C ARG A 329 10.17 16.18 -3.68
N ILE A 330 9.90 15.14 -4.49
CA ILE A 330 9.50 15.30 -5.91
C ILE A 330 8.16 16.01 -6.01
N VAL A 331 7.17 15.60 -5.22
CA VAL A 331 5.84 16.22 -5.21
C VAL A 331 5.93 17.67 -4.71
N ASP A 332 6.67 17.93 -3.65
CA ASP A 332 6.89 19.28 -3.11
C ASP A 332 7.52 20.19 -4.19
N ARG A 333 8.53 19.69 -4.89
CA ARG A 333 9.17 20.42 -6.00
C ARG A 333 8.22 20.65 -7.17
N ALA A 334 7.35 19.70 -7.48
CA ALA A 334 6.33 19.87 -8.51
C ALA A 334 5.33 20.97 -8.15
N VAL A 335 4.86 21.01 -6.90
CA VAL A 335 4.01 22.11 -6.38
C VAL A 335 4.73 23.46 -6.53
N GLN A 336 6.01 23.53 -6.14
CA GLN A 336 6.82 24.74 -6.23
C GLN A 336 6.97 25.23 -7.68
N ILE A 337 7.20 24.34 -8.66
CA ILE A 337 7.30 24.68 -10.09
C ILE A 337 5.97 25.22 -10.63
N HIS A 338 4.83 24.73 -10.12
CA HIS A 338 3.50 25.25 -10.50
C HIS A 338 3.19 26.64 -9.91
N GLY A 339 3.93 27.06 -8.87
CA GLY A 339 3.68 28.33 -8.18
C GLY A 339 2.28 28.37 -7.57
N GLY A 340 1.60 29.52 -7.66
CA GLY A 340 0.25 29.68 -7.09
C GLY A 340 -0.77 28.65 -7.58
N GLN A 341 -0.66 28.16 -8.81
CA GLN A 341 -1.54 27.12 -9.34
C GLN A 341 -1.32 25.77 -8.61
N GLY A 342 -0.10 25.52 -8.13
CA GLY A 342 0.25 24.27 -7.42
C GLY A 342 -0.44 24.08 -6.08
N VAL A 343 -0.93 25.16 -5.45
CA VAL A 343 -1.63 25.11 -4.16
C VAL A 343 -3.15 25.29 -4.29
N MET A 344 -3.65 25.40 -5.52
CA MET A 344 -5.09 25.51 -5.74
C MET A 344 -5.75 24.14 -5.71
N ARG A 345 -6.83 24.02 -4.91
CA ARG A 345 -7.63 22.80 -4.83
C ARG A 345 -8.11 22.39 -6.22
N GLY A 346 -8.00 21.10 -6.55
CA GLY A 346 -8.27 20.55 -7.89
C GLY A 346 -7.07 20.55 -8.84
N SER A 347 -5.94 21.15 -8.45
CA SER A 347 -4.66 20.94 -9.15
C SER A 347 -4.15 19.53 -8.87
N THR A 348 -3.64 18.85 -9.91
CA THR A 348 -3.08 17.50 -9.76
C THR A 348 -1.96 17.46 -8.73
N VAL A 349 -1.04 18.42 -8.75
CA VAL A 349 0.11 18.43 -7.82
C VAL A 349 -0.29 18.73 -6.38
N GLU A 350 -1.34 19.53 -6.15
CA GLU A 350 -1.93 19.75 -4.82
C GLU A 350 -2.51 18.44 -4.26
N ARG A 351 -3.29 17.70 -5.07
CA ARG A 351 -3.83 16.42 -4.70
C ARG A 351 -2.71 15.41 -4.36
N LEU A 352 -1.71 15.30 -5.22
CA LEU A 352 -0.54 14.43 -4.98
C LEU A 352 0.19 14.81 -3.69
N TYR A 353 0.24 16.10 -3.32
CA TYR A 353 0.86 16.55 -2.07
C TYR A 353 0.14 16.00 -0.83
N ARG A 354 -1.18 15.95 -0.85
CA ARG A 354 -1.98 15.32 0.21
C ARG A 354 -1.83 13.81 0.23
N GLU A 355 -1.85 13.18 -0.95
CA GLU A 355 -1.79 11.73 -1.12
C GLU A 355 -0.44 11.14 -0.69
N VAL A 356 0.68 11.76 -1.06
CA VAL A 356 2.02 11.23 -0.78
C VAL A 356 2.37 11.23 0.72
N ARG A 357 1.75 12.13 1.50
CA ARG A 357 2.16 12.38 2.90
C ARG A 357 2.03 11.16 3.79
N ALA A 358 0.96 10.37 3.63
CA ALA A 358 0.67 9.22 4.46
C ALA A 358 1.63 8.04 4.23
N LEU A 359 2.26 7.94 3.06
CA LEU A 359 3.17 6.84 2.72
C LEU A 359 4.40 6.77 3.64
N ARG A 360 4.80 7.88 4.24
CA ARG A 360 5.90 7.96 5.21
C ARG A 360 5.51 7.48 6.60
N ILE A 361 4.21 7.24 6.84
CA ILE A 361 3.64 6.93 8.16
C ILE A 361 3.17 5.49 8.24
N TYR A 362 2.28 5.06 7.34
CA TYR A 362 1.72 3.72 7.41
C TYR A 362 2.72 2.62 7.01
N GLU A 363 2.41 1.38 7.37
CA GLU A 363 3.27 0.19 7.20
C GLU A 363 4.69 0.36 7.81
N GLY A 364 4.75 1.11 8.90
CA GLY A 364 5.98 1.48 9.60
C GLY A 364 6.53 2.83 9.15
N THR A 365 6.64 3.77 10.08
CA THR A 365 7.12 5.13 9.82
C THR A 365 8.55 5.14 9.29
N SER A 366 9.00 6.28 8.73
CA SER A 366 10.39 6.47 8.29
C SER A 366 11.41 6.13 9.39
N GLU A 367 11.09 6.45 10.64
CA GLU A 367 11.93 6.15 11.81
C GLU A 367 12.00 4.63 12.05
N ILE A 368 10.87 3.92 11.96
CA ILE A 368 10.84 2.46 12.09
C ILE A 368 11.66 1.80 10.97
N GLN A 369 11.58 2.28 9.72
CA GLN A 369 12.41 1.76 8.63
C GLN A 369 13.91 1.94 8.93
N LYS A 370 14.32 3.10 9.44
CA LYS A 370 15.72 3.35 9.87
C LYS A 370 16.17 2.38 10.97
N LEU A 371 15.29 2.09 11.95
CA LEU A 371 15.61 1.12 13.01
C LEU A 371 15.75 -0.31 12.46
N VAL A 372 14.92 -0.73 11.50
CA VAL A 372 15.02 -2.05 10.84
C VAL A 372 16.36 -2.16 10.11
N ILE A 373 16.73 -1.16 9.33
CA ILE A 373 18.00 -1.12 8.59
C ILE A 373 19.20 -1.17 9.56
N ALA A 374 19.20 -0.31 10.58
CA ALA A 374 20.29 -0.23 11.55
C ALA A 374 20.49 -1.56 12.31
N ARG A 375 19.40 -2.23 12.70
CA ARG A 375 19.49 -3.54 13.37
C ARG A 375 20.14 -4.60 12.48
N GLN A 376 19.91 -4.58 11.18
CA GLN A 376 20.55 -5.52 10.26
C GLN A 376 22.05 -5.24 10.14
N ILE A 377 22.45 -3.98 9.90
CA ILE A 377 23.85 -3.56 9.81
C ILE A 377 24.64 -3.97 11.07
N LEU A 378 24.06 -3.73 12.25
CA LEU A 378 24.70 -4.07 13.54
C LEU A 378 24.77 -5.58 13.82
N LYS A 379 23.94 -6.40 13.16
CA LYS A 379 24.04 -7.87 13.25
C LYS A 379 25.12 -8.45 12.35
N GLU A 380 25.28 -7.88 11.17
CA GLU A 380 26.30 -8.31 10.19
C GLU A 380 27.72 -7.92 10.61
N SER A 381 27.84 -6.96 11.53
CA SER A 381 29.14 -6.51 12.09
C SER A 381 29.64 -7.36 13.27
N LYS A 382 28.87 -8.39 13.68
CA LYS A 382 29.24 -9.37 14.74
C LYS A 382 29.59 -10.70 14.15
#